data_d29e3a62c4da284f0e255b30773f3e22
#
_entry.id   d29e3a62c4da284f0e255b30773f3e22
#
_cell.length_a   1.000
_cell.length_b   1.000
_cell.length_c   1.000
_cell.angle_alpha   90.00
_cell.angle_beta   90.00
_cell.angle_gamma   90.00
#
_symmetry.space_group_name_H-M   'P 1'
#
loop_
_entity.id
_entity.type
_entity.pdbx_description
1 polymer ?
#
loop_
_entity_poly.entity_id
_entity_poly.type
_entity_poly.pdbx_seq_one_letter_code
_entity_poly.pdbx_strand_id
1 'polypeptide(L)'
;MCLKKLHLLNFRSFKDFLLPIENSALIYGDNGAGKTSILEGIHFALKSKSFRTTSINSMINKDADFFRISSDIHDCKRALEKRKGKALIKENYDSFDKYDLLPLLINNFSLRFLEQNKDVRRDFIDYYLFHVKHEYLDKLKRFRKILHSRNKALKIKDKDQIGVWTKLLVEESYEINKDRKEIISMVIENLKSNILEKINDEKWKKILDSLEISFFSGWIGEDLEISLREEYEEDLKKGYTKSGAHKFDLDVEVYNEKSGNIMSRGEQKLLILLTFLSFGEYLLNNVSKKIIYLIDDLPSELDQNNLDLAFNFLRNFKGQKVITSIKKLENTHVDQLIDL
;
A
#
# COMPACT_ATOMS: atom_id res chain seq x y z
N MET A 1 -14.88 14.67 -7.05
CA MET A 1 -13.52 14.89 -7.60
C MET A 1 -12.58 15.28 -6.47
N CYS A 2 -11.40 14.72 -6.36
CA CYS A 2 -10.56 14.91 -5.18
C CYS A 2 -9.34 15.78 -5.47
N LEU A 3 -8.49 15.41 -6.40
CA LEU A 3 -7.34 16.17 -6.86
C LEU A 3 -7.71 16.80 -8.22
N LYS A 4 -7.80 18.12 -8.29
CA LYS A 4 -8.20 18.85 -9.51
C LYS A 4 -7.00 19.24 -10.38
N LYS A 5 -5.86 19.49 -9.75
CA LYS A 5 -4.69 20.06 -10.43
C LYS A 5 -3.40 19.68 -9.71
N LEU A 6 -2.39 19.35 -10.48
CA LEU A 6 -1.02 19.13 -10.04
C LEU A 6 -0.09 20.04 -10.81
N HIS A 7 0.83 20.71 -10.12
CA HIS A 7 1.90 21.47 -10.73
C HIS A 7 3.25 20.98 -10.21
N LEU A 8 4.11 20.56 -11.09
CA LEU A 8 5.44 20.06 -10.84
C LEU A 8 6.47 21.07 -11.39
N LEU A 9 7.17 21.77 -10.51
CA LEU A 9 8.24 22.69 -10.86
C LEU A 9 9.59 22.09 -10.43
N ASN A 10 10.51 21.92 -11.37
CA ASN A 10 11.84 21.34 -11.15
C ASN A 10 11.82 19.97 -10.46
N PHE A 11 10.81 19.15 -10.77
CA PHE A 11 10.61 17.85 -10.17
C PHE A 11 10.96 16.71 -11.13
N ARG A 12 11.94 15.89 -10.80
CA ARG A 12 12.44 14.81 -11.66
C ARG A 12 12.86 15.31 -13.04
N SER A 13 12.23 14.81 -14.11
CA SER A 13 12.46 15.26 -15.49
C SER A 13 11.73 16.55 -15.84
N PHE A 14 10.73 16.95 -15.04
CA PHE A 14 9.91 18.12 -15.34
C PHE A 14 10.57 19.41 -14.84
N LYS A 15 10.74 20.38 -15.75
CA LYS A 15 11.15 21.75 -15.41
C LYS A 15 9.94 22.56 -14.94
N ASP A 16 8.86 22.52 -15.72
CA ASP A 16 7.57 23.14 -15.40
C ASP A 16 6.47 22.32 -16.07
N PHE A 17 5.61 21.68 -15.28
CA PHE A 17 4.57 20.80 -15.79
C PHE A 17 3.29 20.97 -14.98
N LEU A 18 2.24 21.41 -15.68
CA LEU A 18 0.93 21.65 -15.10
C LEU A 18 -0.08 20.64 -15.64
N LEU A 19 -0.77 19.93 -14.75
CA LEU A 19 -1.71 18.90 -15.08
C LEU A 19 -3.05 19.13 -14.40
N PRO A 20 -4.11 19.51 -15.13
CA PRO A 20 -5.48 19.34 -14.67
C PRO A 20 -5.82 17.85 -14.66
N ILE A 21 -6.54 17.37 -13.64
CA ILE A 21 -6.84 15.93 -13.47
C ILE A 21 -8.34 15.76 -13.28
N GLU A 22 -8.94 14.96 -14.15
CA GLU A 22 -10.33 14.52 -14.08
C GLU A 22 -10.52 13.32 -13.13
N ASN A 23 -11.73 12.79 -13.02
CA ASN A 23 -12.04 11.66 -12.14
C ASN A 23 -11.29 10.38 -12.52
N SER A 24 -11.13 10.13 -13.81
CA SER A 24 -10.30 9.06 -14.32
C SER A 24 -9.42 9.57 -15.45
N ALA A 25 -8.10 9.45 -15.28
CA ALA A 25 -7.12 9.91 -16.25
C ALA A 25 -6.17 8.78 -16.65
N LEU A 26 -5.94 8.61 -17.93
CA LEU A 26 -4.91 7.75 -18.51
C LEU A 26 -3.79 8.62 -19.07
N ILE A 27 -2.60 8.45 -18.50
CA ILE A 27 -1.38 9.12 -18.94
C ILE A 27 -0.57 8.11 -19.76
N TYR A 28 -0.30 8.41 -21.02
CA TYR A 28 0.46 7.54 -21.90
C TYR A 28 1.63 8.27 -22.54
N GLY A 29 2.60 7.53 -23.03
CA GLY A 29 3.82 8.04 -23.66
C GLY A 29 4.97 7.05 -23.53
N ASP A 30 6.09 7.37 -24.16
CA ASP A 30 7.25 6.49 -24.21
C ASP A 30 7.87 6.20 -22.83
N ASN A 31 8.74 5.19 -22.79
CA ASN A 31 9.53 4.91 -21.59
C ASN A 31 10.47 6.10 -21.30
N GLY A 32 10.46 6.56 -20.07
CA GLY A 32 11.23 7.74 -19.67
C GLY A 32 10.51 9.08 -19.81
N ALA A 33 9.32 9.17 -20.44
CA ALA A 33 8.56 10.42 -20.60
C ALA A 33 8.15 11.09 -19.26
N GLY A 34 8.20 10.35 -18.14
CA GLY A 34 7.91 10.93 -16.83
C GLY A 34 6.61 10.45 -16.18
N LYS A 35 5.90 9.49 -16.78
CA LYS A 35 4.62 8.95 -16.28
C LYS A 35 4.64 8.58 -14.79
N THR A 36 5.58 7.71 -14.41
CA THR A 36 5.78 7.34 -12.99
C THR A 36 6.16 8.54 -12.12
N SER A 37 6.83 9.55 -12.67
CA SER A 37 7.18 10.76 -11.91
C SER A 37 5.95 11.63 -11.62
N ILE A 38 4.93 11.62 -12.48
CA ILE A 38 3.64 12.27 -12.20
C ILE A 38 2.93 11.56 -11.05
N LEU A 39 2.83 10.21 -11.09
CA LEU A 39 2.26 9.44 -9.97
C LEU A 39 3.05 9.68 -8.67
N GLU A 40 4.38 9.74 -8.74
CA GLU A 40 5.23 10.07 -7.59
C GLU A 40 4.94 11.49 -7.06
N GLY A 41 4.74 12.46 -7.94
CA GLY A 41 4.36 13.82 -7.58
C GLY A 41 3.02 13.89 -6.85
N ILE A 42 2.00 13.19 -7.35
CA ILE A 42 0.70 13.06 -6.69
C ILE A 42 0.84 12.40 -5.32
N HIS A 43 1.51 11.26 -5.26
CA HIS A 43 1.73 10.55 -4.01
C HIS A 43 2.50 11.42 -2.98
N PHE A 44 3.53 12.12 -3.45
CA PHE A 44 4.32 13.01 -2.59
C PHE A 44 3.51 14.22 -2.10
N ALA A 45 2.67 14.80 -2.96
CA ALA A 45 1.75 15.88 -2.58
C ALA A 45 0.78 15.45 -1.46
N LEU A 46 0.36 14.18 -1.42
CA LEU A 46 -0.58 13.65 -0.44
C LEU A 46 0.09 13.14 0.84
N LYS A 47 1.26 12.48 0.72
CA LYS A 47 1.91 11.76 1.83
C LYS A 47 3.21 12.43 2.33
N SER A 48 3.78 13.39 1.59
CA SER A 48 5.11 13.95 1.84
C SER A 48 6.22 12.88 1.87
N LYS A 49 5.99 11.77 1.17
CA LYS A 49 6.92 10.64 1.02
C LYS A 49 6.90 10.15 -0.42
N SER A 50 8.08 9.85 -0.98
CA SER A 50 8.20 9.17 -2.25
C SER A 50 8.05 7.65 -2.05
N PHE A 51 7.46 6.97 -3.04
CA PHE A 51 7.43 5.51 -3.10
C PHE A 51 8.63 4.91 -3.85
N ARG A 52 9.47 5.77 -4.46
CA ARG A 52 10.66 5.36 -5.25
C ARG A 52 11.96 5.54 -4.50
N THR A 53 12.04 6.52 -3.59
CA THR A 53 13.28 6.88 -2.92
C THR A 53 13.04 7.41 -1.51
N THR A 54 13.98 7.13 -0.63
CA THR A 54 14.03 7.73 0.71
C THR A 54 14.71 9.11 0.70
N SER A 55 15.52 9.40 -0.32
CA SER A 55 16.22 10.68 -0.48
C SER A 55 15.36 11.70 -1.22
N ILE A 56 14.76 12.64 -0.50
CA ILE A 56 13.94 13.70 -1.11
C ILE A 56 14.78 14.58 -2.04
N ASN A 57 16.06 14.77 -1.79
CA ASN A 57 16.94 15.55 -2.66
C ASN A 57 17.09 14.96 -4.07
N SER A 58 16.98 13.63 -4.21
CA SER A 58 17.07 12.97 -5.53
C SER A 58 15.87 13.22 -6.43
N MET A 59 14.81 13.85 -5.92
CA MET A 59 13.63 14.24 -6.68
C MET A 59 13.79 15.64 -7.33
N ILE A 60 14.80 16.42 -6.91
CA ILE A 60 15.10 17.71 -7.51
C ILE A 60 15.62 17.49 -8.94
N ASN A 61 15.11 18.24 -9.91
CA ASN A 61 15.61 18.22 -11.27
C ASN A 61 17.14 18.49 -11.28
N LYS A 62 17.88 17.78 -12.13
CA LYS A 62 19.35 17.86 -12.18
C LYS A 62 19.90 19.26 -12.42
N ASP A 63 19.14 20.08 -13.16
CA ASP A 63 19.50 21.43 -13.55
C ASP A 63 18.98 22.50 -12.55
N ALA A 64 18.49 22.08 -11.36
CA ALA A 64 17.89 22.96 -10.38
C ALA A 64 18.40 22.70 -8.95
N ASP A 65 18.16 23.66 -8.06
CA ASP A 65 18.52 23.58 -6.64
C ASP A 65 17.31 23.34 -5.72
N PHE A 66 16.13 23.33 -6.30
CA PHE A 66 14.88 23.07 -5.57
C PHE A 66 13.85 22.41 -6.47
N PHE A 67 12.84 21.78 -5.89
CA PHE A 67 11.58 21.52 -6.54
C PHE A 67 10.41 22.10 -5.76
N ARG A 68 9.30 22.37 -6.45
CA ARG A 68 8.03 22.72 -5.84
C ARG A 68 6.92 21.87 -6.46
N ILE A 69 6.08 21.26 -5.61
CA ILE A 69 4.87 20.56 -6.01
C ILE A 69 3.70 21.34 -5.43
N SER A 70 2.83 21.85 -6.30
CA SER A 70 1.58 22.48 -5.90
C SER A 70 0.41 21.60 -6.33
N SER A 71 -0.59 21.48 -5.48
CA SER A 71 -1.77 20.64 -5.73
C SER A 71 -3.05 21.35 -5.30
N ASP A 72 -4.10 21.16 -6.06
CA ASP A 72 -5.45 21.68 -5.81
C ASP A 72 -6.35 20.50 -5.42
N ILE A 73 -6.67 20.39 -4.13
CA ILE A 73 -7.41 19.27 -3.55
C ILE A 73 -8.63 19.85 -2.83
N HIS A 74 -9.83 19.50 -3.27
CA HIS A 74 -11.08 20.01 -2.66
C HIS A 74 -11.11 21.54 -2.45
N ASP A 75 -10.67 22.28 -3.47
CA ASP A 75 -10.60 23.76 -3.42
C ASP A 75 -9.53 24.32 -2.44
N CYS A 76 -8.74 23.44 -1.83
CA CYS A 76 -7.60 23.82 -1.01
C CYS A 76 -6.30 23.72 -1.82
N LYS A 77 -5.59 24.82 -1.97
CA LYS A 77 -4.28 24.84 -2.61
C LYS A 77 -3.21 24.52 -1.60
N ARG A 78 -2.35 23.56 -1.93
CA ARG A 78 -1.21 23.14 -1.13
C ARG A 78 0.06 23.21 -1.92
N ALA A 79 1.18 23.40 -1.23
CA ALA A 79 2.48 23.29 -1.85
C ALA A 79 3.51 22.64 -0.94
N LEU A 80 4.39 21.87 -1.55
CA LEU A 80 5.59 21.29 -0.95
C LEU A 80 6.79 21.83 -1.70
N GLU A 81 7.73 22.40 -0.99
CA GLU A 81 9.00 22.88 -1.58
C GLU A 81 10.18 22.24 -0.86
N LYS A 82 11.13 21.76 -1.63
CA LYS A 82 12.40 21.21 -1.14
C LYS A 82 13.55 21.86 -1.85
N ARG A 83 14.45 22.46 -1.06
CA ARG A 83 15.75 22.98 -1.53
C ARG A 83 16.87 22.05 -1.06
N LYS A 84 17.93 21.96 -1.84
CA LYS A 84 19.15 21.24 -1.44
C LYS A 84 19.63 21.74 -0.07
N GLY A 85 19.95 20.84 0.84
CA GLY A 85 20.45 21.17 2.18
C GLY A 85 19.45 21.80 3.16
N LYS A 86 18.18 22.02 2.77
CA LYS A 86 17.14 22.59 3.65
C LYS A 86 16.06 21.59 3.97
N ALA A 87 15.29 21.83 5.03
CA ALA A 87 14.12 21.04 5.36
C ALA A 87 13.02 21.17 4.29
N LEU A 88 12.08 20.21 4.26
CA LEU A 88 10.89 20.27 3.42
C LEU A 88 9.94 21.34 3.96
N ILE A 89 9.58 22.31 3.13
CA ILE A 89 8.59 23.34 3.45
C ILE A 89 7.21 22.86 3.01
N LYS A 90 6.21 23.05 3.86
CA LYS A 90 4.82 22.66 3.61
C LYS A 90 3.94 23.90 3.78
N GLU A 91 3.19 24.25 2.73
CA GLU A 91 2.26 25.37 2.73
C GLU A 91 0.82 24.85 2.71
N ASN A 92 -0.04 25.40 3.60
CA ASN A 92 -1.47 25.05 3.72
C ASN A 92 -1.76 23.59 4.01
N TYR A 93 -0.90 22.90 4.75
CA TYR A 93 -1.11 21.50 5.15
C TYR A 93 -1.90 21.35 6.45
N ASP A 94 -1.93 22.36 7.30
CA ASP A 94 -2.53 22.27 8.64
C ASP A 94 -4.05 22.43 8.64
N SER A 95 -4.62 23.04 7.59
CA SER A 95 -6.06 23.26 7.44
C SER A 95 -6.83 22.06 6.83
N PHE A 96 -6.14 21.00 6.51
CA PHE A 96 -6.70 19.84 5.82
C PHE A 96 -6.27 18.57 6.54
N ASP A 97 -7.23 17.73 6.92
CA ASP A 97 -6.89 16.42 7.43
C ASP A 97 -6.10 15.65 6.35
N LYS A 98 -4.80 15.48 6.59
CA LYS A 98 -3.87 14.77 5.68
C LYS A 98 -4.32 13.34 5.34
N TYR A 99 -5.36 12.86 5.99
CA TYR A 99 -5.92 11.52 5.83
C TYR A 99 -7.21 11.49 5.00
N ASP A 100 -7.79 12.65 4.61
CA ASP A 100 -9.05 12.67 3.88
C ASP A 100 -8.96 12.12 2.47
N LEU A 101 -7.83 12.30 1.78
CA LEU A 101 -7.56 11.72 0.48
C LEU A 101 -6.40 10.74 0.57
N LEU A 102 -6.71 9.46 0.38
CA LEU A 102 -5.73 8.38 0.48
C LEU A 102 -5.27 7.92 -0.89
N PRO A 103 -3.98 8.01 -1.21
CA PRO A 103 -3.44 7.38 -2.39
C PRO A 103 -3.26 5.88 -2.16
N LEU A 104 -3.85 5.07 -3.03
CA LEU A 104 -3.62 3.64 -3.15
C LEU A 104 -2.75 3.42 -4.39
N LEU A 105 -1.50 3.03 -4.15
CA LEU A 105 -0.52 2.84 -5.20
C LEU A 105 -0.48 1.37 -5.64
N ILE A 106 -0.70 1.13 -6.92
CA ILE A 106 -0.59 -0.17 -7.58
C ILE A 106 0.52 -0.08 -8.62
N ASN A 107 1.60 -0.79 -8.40
CA ASN A 107 2.77 -0.82 -9.27
C ASN A 107 3.43 -2.21 -9.22
N ASN A 108 4.53 -2.40 -9.90
CA ASN A 108 5.25 -3.68 -9.92
C ASN A 108 5.72 -4.12 -8.51
N PHE A 109 5.91 -3.22 -7.54
CA PHE A 109 6.17 -3.60 -6.15
C PHE A 109 4.95 -4.23 -5.47
N SER A 110 3.74 -3.90 -5.91
CA SER A 110 2.52 -4.48 -5.36
C SER A 110 2.42 -5.98 -5.64
N LEU A 111 3.02 -6.48 -6.74
CA LEU A 111 3.11 -7.91 -7.06
C LEU A 111 3.86 -8.70 -5.99
N ARG A 112 4.80 -8.06 -5.29
CA ARG A 112 5.51 -8.69 -4.16
C ARG A 112 4.61 -9.08 -2.99
N PHE A 113 3.36 -8.59 -2.98
CA PHE A 113 2.37 -9.02 -2.01
C PHE A 113 2.03 -10.51 -2.18
N LEU A 114 1.94 -11.01 -3.42
CA LEU A 114 1.70 -12.41 -3.73
C LEU A 114 3.01 -13.24 -3.78
N GLU A 115 4.15 -12.58 -3.91
CA GLU A 115 5.47 -13.21 -3.83
C GLU A 115 5.87 -13.43 -2.36
N GLN A 116 6.99 -14.10 -2.11
CA GLN A 116 7.46 -14.48 -0.76
C GLN A 116 8.02 -13.30 0.06
N ASN A 117 7.36 -12.14 0.06
CA ASN A 117 7.83 -10.97 0.82
C ASN A 117 6.85 -10.56 1.93
N LYS A 118 7.00 -11.21 3.09
CA LYS A 118 6.19 -10.97 4.28
C LYS A 118 6.24 -9.52 4.81
N ASP A 119 7.35 -8.80 4.61
CA ASP A 119 7.47 -7.42 5.07
C ASP A 119 6.52 -6.51 4.27
N VAL A 120 6.44 -6.72 2.94
CA VAL A 120 5.50 -6.00 2.07
C VAL A 120 4.06 -6.27 2.47
N ARG A 121 3.71 -7.53 2.77
CA ARG A 121 2.36 -7.88 3.21
C ARG A 121 1.98 -7.22 4.52
N ARG A 122 2.89 -7.25 5.53
CA ARG A 122 2.66 -6.57 6.81
C ARG A 122 2.52 -5.07 6.66
N ASP A 123 3.43 -4.43 5.94
CA ASP A 123 3.40 -2.98 5.74
C ASP A 123 2.10 -2.54 5.05
N PHE A 124 1.62 -3.34 4.09
CA PHE A 124 0.35 -3.11 3.42
C PHE A 124 -0.82 -3.20 4.41
N ILE A 125 -0.92 -4.27 5.18
CA ILE A 125 -1.99 -4.48 6.15
C ILE A 125 -1.95 -3.40 7.24
N ASP A 126 -0.76 -3.11 7.79
CA ASP A 126 -0.58 -2.10 8.82
C ASP A 126 -0.93 -0.69 8.31
N TYR A 127 -0.65 -0.42 7.02
CA TYR A 127 -1.07 0.83 6.38
C TYR A 127 -2.58 1.00 6.35
N TYR A 128 -3.32 -0.06 6.00
CA TYR A 128 -4.79 -0.01 5.99
C TYR A 128 -5.36 0.10 7.40
N LEU A 129 -4.88 -0.71 8.33
CA LEU A 129 -5.31 -0.68 9.72
C LEU A 129 -5.12 0.71 10.35
N PHE A 130 -4.03 1.38 10.04
CA PHE A 130 -3.81 2.76 10.46
C PHE A 130 -4.94 3.72 10.03
N HIS A 131 -5.57 3.47 8.88
CA HIS A 131 -6.66 4.30 8.38
C HIS A 131 -8.05 3.87 8.87
N VAL A 132 -8.21 2.62 9.27
CA VAL A 132 -9.48 2.04 9.73
C VAL A 132 -9.63 2.18 11.25
N LYS A 133 -8.58 1.88 12.01
CA LYS A 133 -8.59 1.86 13.48
C LYS A 133 -7.68 2.95 14.02
N HIS A 134 -8.27 4.00 14.59
CA HIS A 134 -7.51 5.17 15.09
C HIS A 134 -6.42 4.79 16.12
N GLU A 135 -6.67 3.79 16.95
CA GLU A 135 -5.74 3.34 18.00
C GLU A 135 -4.63 2.43 17.49
N TYR A 136 -4.74 1.93 16.24
CA TYR A 136 -3.80 0.93 15.72
C TYR A 136 -2.35 1.44 15.66
N LEU A 137 -2.15 2.69 15.28
CA LEU A 137 -0.81 3.28 15.24
C LEU A 137 -0.14 3.28 16.61
N ASP A 138 -0.91 3.57 17.66
CA ASP A 138 -0.36 3.62 19.03
C ASP A 138 -0.11 2.21 19.57
N LYS A 139 -0.96 1.22 19.24
CA LYS A 139 -0.68 -0.21 19.49
C LYS A 139 0.64 -0.62 18.81
N LEU A 140 0.81 -0.30 17.53
CA LEU A 140 2.03 -0.65 16.78
C LEU A 140 3.29 0.02 17.33
N LYS A 141 3.19 1.29 17.79
CA LYS A 141 4.31 2.00 18.46
C LYS A 141 4.65 1.34 19.79
N ARG A 142 3.64 1.00 20.61
CA ARG A 142 3.84 0.30 21.90
C ARG A 142 4.52 -1.05 21.66
N PHE A 143 4.01 -1.85 20.73
CA PHE A 143 4.60 -3.12 20.36
C PHE A 143 6.07 -2.99 19.95
N ARG A 144 6.39 -2.05 19.06
CA ARG A 144 7.78 -1.80 18.63
C ARG A 144 8.70 -1.41 19.79
N LYS A 145 8.20 -0.60 20.72
CA LYS A 145 8.95 -0.22 21.95
C LYS A 145 9.19 -1.45 22.84
N ILE A 146 8.16 -2.26 23.07
CA ILE A 146 8.24 -3.49 23.88
C ILE A 146 9.24 -4.46 23.26
N LEU A 147 9.13 -4.73 21.96
CA LEU A 147 10.05 -5.61 21.23
C LEU A 147 11.52 -5.11 21.31
N HIS A 148 11.72 -3.80 21.12
CA HIS A 148 13.04 -3.18 21.28
C HIS A 148 13.60 -3.36 22.70
N SER A 149 12.78 -3.13 23.72
CA SER A 149 13.17 -3.25 25.12
C SER A 149 13.50 -4.71 25.50
N ARG A 150 12.68 -5.69 25.03
CA ARG A 150 12.98 -7.11 25.21
C ARG A 150 14.30 -7.48 24.54
N ASN A 151 14.53 -7.04 23.30
CA ASN A 151 15.79 -7.30 22.61
C ASN A 151 16.99 -6.67 23.30
N LYS A 152 16.84 -5.50 23.92
CA LYS A 152 17.88 -4.88 24.76
C LYS A 152 18.16 -5.72 26.00
N ALA A 153 17.12 -6.17 26.70
CA ALA A 153 17.25 -7.03 27.88
C ALA A 153 17.92 -8.38 27.55
N LEU A 154 17.59 -8.99 26.40
CA LEU A 154 18.24 -10.21 25.90
C LEU A 154 19.75 -9.99 25.67
N LYS A 155 20.16 -8.86 25.08
CA LYS A 155 21.58 -8.55 24.85
C LYS A 155 22.39 -8.41 26.13
N ILE A 156 21.79 -7.82 27.18
CA ILE A 156 22.47 -7.67 28.51
C ILE A 156 22.18 -8.84 29.43
N LYS A 157 21.38 -9.83 29.00
CA LYS A 157 21.00 -11.05 29.72
C LYS A 157 20.32 -10.79 31.07
N ASP A 158 19.51 -9.72 31.15
CA ASP A 158 18.72 -9.36 32.33
C ASP A 158 17.41 -10.17 32.36
N LYS A 159 17.42 -11.26 33.17
CA LYS A 159 16.31 -12.21 33.21
C LYS A 159 15.01 -11.59 33.70
N ASP A 160 15.06 -10.69 34.67
CA ASP A 160 13.87 -10.04 35.25
C ASP A 160 13.20 -9.14 34.24
N GLN A 161 13.95 -8.31 33.56
CA GLN A 161 13.43 -7.47 32.48
C GLN A 161 12.94 -8.28 31.29
N ILE A 162 13.63 -9.36 30.90
CA ILE A 162 13.13 -10.24 29.83
C ILE A 162 11.74 -10.79 30.18
N GLY A 163 11.51 -11.24 31.43
CA GLY A 163 10.22 -11.74 31.88
C GLY A 163 9.11 -10.71 31.76
N VAL A 164 9.37 -9.49 32.23
CA VAL A 164 8.39 -8.37 32.15
C VAL A 164 8.04 -8.04 30.69
N TRP A 165 9.07 -7.84 29.86
CA TRP A 165 8.84 -7.49 28.45
C TRP A 165 8.23 -8.62 27.64
N THR A 166 8.45 -9.90 28.03
CA THR A 166 7.83 -11.04 27.38
C THR A 166 6.31 -11.04 27.57
N LYS A 167 5.80 -10.81 28.80
CA LYS A 167 4.35 -10.72 29.05
C LYS A 167 3.69 -9.63 28.21
N LEU A 168 4.26 -8.43 28.22
CA LEU A 168 3.73 -7.31 27.43
C LEU A 168 3.80 -7.59 25.91
N LEU A 169 4.86 -8.26 25.44
CA LEU A 169 4.99 -8.65 24.03
C LEU A 169 3.90 -9.63 23.60
N VAL A 170 3.57 -10.59 24.46
CA VAL A 170 2.51 -11.57 24.23
C VAL A 170 1.17 -10.85 24.05
N GLU A 171 0.79 -10.04 25.03
CA GLU A 171 -0.48 -9.28 25.02
C GLU A 171 -0.63 -8.42 23.74
N GLU A 172 0.35 -7.58 23.45
CA GLU A 172 0.29 -6.69 22.28
C GLU A 172 0.36 -7.48 20.94
N SER A 173 1.04 -8.63 20.90
CA SER A 173 1.09 -9.48 19.70
C SER A 173 -0.28 -10.06 19.35
N TYR A 174 -1.03 -10.53 20.33
CA TYR A 174 -2.38 -11.04 20.11
C TYR A 174 -3.32 -9.93 19.63
N GLU A 175 -3.27 -8.74 20.26
CA GLU A 175 -4.11 -7.61 19.88
C GLU A 175 -3.85 -7.13 18.45
N ILE A 176 -2.57 -6.98 18.06
CA ILE A 176 -2.19 -6.59 16.69
C ILE A 176 -2.63 -7.65 15.68
N ASN A 177 -2.40 -8.92 15.95
CA ASN A 177 -2.76 -10.00 15.03
C ASN A 177 -4.27 -10.17 14.89
N LYS A 178 -5.04 -9.92 15.96
CA LYS A 178 -6.51 -9.88 15.91
C LYS A 178 -6.96 -8.81 14.91
N ASP A 179 -6.44 -7.59 15.05
CA ASP A 179 -6.76 -6.48 14.14
C ASP A 179 -6.39 -6.81 12.69
N ARG A 180 -5.22 -7.43 12.45
CA ARG A 180 -4.77 -7.83 11.12
C ARG A 180 -5.66 -8.89 10.48
N LYS A 181 -6.01 -9.94 11.22
CA LYS A 181 -6.89 -11.01 10.73
C LYS A 181 -8.28 -10.46 10.40
N GLU A 182 -8.83 -9.61 11.26
CA GLU A 182 -10.15 -9.01 11.07
C GLU A 182 -10.21 -8.21 9.76
N ILE A 183 -9.29 -7.29 9.52
CA ILE A 183 -9.32 -6.46 8.30
C ILE A 183 -9.15 -7.31 7.02
N ILE A 184 -8.29 -8.32 7.04
CA ILE A 184 -8.08 -9.18 5.89
C ILE A 184 -9.33 -10.01 5.59
N SER A 185 -9.96 -10.59 6.63
CA SER A 185 -11.21 -11.35 6.47
C SER A 185 -12.32 -10.48 5.86
N MET A 186 -12.47 -9.24 6.33
CA MET A 186 -13.42 -8.29 5.77
C MET A 186 -13.13 -7.95 4.29
N VAL A 187 -11.87 -7.80 3.92
CA VAL A 187 -11.48 -7.53 2.53
C VAL A 187 -11.78 -8.72 1.63
N ILE A 188 -11.50 -9.93 2.07
CA ILE A 188 -11.79 -11.14 1.32
C ILE A 188 -13.29 -11.34 1.16
N GLU A 189 -14.06 -11.14 2.21
CA GLU A 189 -15.51 -11.19 2.16
C GLU A 189 -16.07 -10.17 1.17
N ASN A 190 -15.59 -8.93 1.22
CA ASN A 190 -15.96 -7.89 0.25
C ASN A 190 -15.54 -8.25 -1.18
N LEU A 191 -14.36 -8.86 -1.35
CA LEU A 191 -13.87 -9.30 -2.64
C LEU A 191 -14.73 -10.42 -3.22
N LYS A 192 -15.11 -11.40 -2.40
CA LYS A 192 -16.00 -12.49 -2.83
C LYS A 192 -17.43 -12.02 -3.08
N SER A 193 -18.04 -11.25 -2.19
CA SER A 193 -19.43 -10.83 -2.32
C SER A 193 -19.65 -9.79 -3.44
N ASN A 194 -18.86 -8.70 -3.43
CA ASN A 194 -19.12 -7.56 -4.30
C ASN A 194 -18.48 -7.67 -5.69
N ILE A 195 -17.40 -8.42 -5.81
CA ILE A 195 -16.69 -8.56 -7.09
C ILE A 195 -17.21 -9.74 -7.87
N LEU A 196 -17.49 -10.88 -7.24
CA LEU A 196 -18.06 -12.05 -7.93
C LEU A 196 -19.36 -11.73 -8.69
N GLU A 197 -20.24 -10.93 -8.10
CA GLU A 197 -21.50 -10.52 -8.76
C GLU A 197 -21.28 -9.64 -9.99
N LYS A 198 -20.16 -8.90 -10.05
CA LYS A 198 -19.84 -7.96 -11.13
C LYS A 198 -18.99 -8.59 -12.25
N ILE A 199 -18.51 -9.81 -12.05
CA ILE A 199 -17.68 -10.53 -13.04
C ILE A 199 -18.55 -11.39 -13.94
N ASN A 200 -18.43 -11.18 -15.26
CA ASN A 200 -19.01 -12.06 -16.27
C ASN A 200 -17.99 -13.06 -16.85
N ASP A 201 -16.85 -13.24 -16.21
CA ASP A 201 -15.80 -14.16 -16.64
C ASP A 201 -15.77 -15.40 -15.74
N GLU A 202 -16.08 -16.57 -16.31
CA GLU A 202 -16.18 -17.84 -15.58
C GLU A 202 -14.85 -18.31 -14.98
N LYS A 203 -13.72 -17.97 -15.60
CA LYS A 203 -12.40 -18.30 -15.07
C LYS A 203 -12.15 -17.52 -13.79
N TRP A 204 -12.42 -16.21 -13.81
CA TRP A 204 -12.22 -15.35 -12.65
C TRP A 204 -13.21 -15.63 -11.52
N LYS A 205 -14.45 -16.03 -11.84
CA LYS A 205 -15.38 -16.52 -10.81
C LYS A 205 -14.78 -17.72 -10.07
N LYS A 206 -14.28 -18.73 -10.79
CA LYS A 206 -13.65 -19.92 -10.19
C LYS A 206 -12.40 -19.57 -9.36
N ILE A 207 -11.57 -18.64 -9.85
CA ILE A 207 -10.38 -18.16 -9.10
C ILE A 207 -10.82 -17.55 -7.77
N LEU A 208 -11.79 -16.62 -7.79
CA LEU A 208 -12.24 -15.94 -6.58
C LEU A 208 -13.01 -16.85 -5.62
N ASP A 209 -13.79 -17.80 -6.13
CA ASP A 209 -14.46 -18.80 -5.29
C ASP A 209 -13.46 -19.69 -4.56
N SER A 210 -12.36 -20.07 -5.22
CA SER A 210 -11.28 -20.88 -4.65
C SER A 210 -10.26 -20.10 -3.85
N LEU A 211 -10.40 -18.75 -3.78
CA LEU A 211 -9.45 -17.88 -3.08
C LEU A 211 -9.54 -18.12 -1.57
N GLU A 212 -8.43 -18.50 -0.97
CA GLU A 212 -8.30 -18.67 0.48
C GLU A 212 -7.10 -17.89 1.01
N ILE A 213 -7.16 -17.53 2.30
CA ILE A 213 -6.03 -16.90 2.99
C ILE A 213 -5.75 -17.69 4.26
N SER A 214 -4.54 -18.18 4.35
CA SER A 214 -4.00 -18.75 5.56
C SER A 214 -3.11 -17.74 6.29
N PHE A 215 -3.13 -17.79 7.63
CA PHE A 215 -2.40 -16.84 8.48
C PHE A 215 -1.31 -17.54 9.28
N PHE A 216 -0.12 -16.98 9.21
CA PHE A 216 0.93 -17.29 10.16
C PHE A 216 1.00 -16.19 11.22
N SER A 217 0.72 -16.53 12.47
CA SER A 217 0.67 -15.55 13.57
C SER A 217 2.03 -14.92 13.93
N GLY A 218 3.13 -15.51 13.43
CA GLY A 218 4.50 -15.09 13.75
C GLY A 218 5.16 -15.97 14.81
N TRP A 219 4.55 -17.10 15.15
CA TRP A 219 5.08 -18.14 16.06
C TRP A 219 4.53 -19.51 15.68
N ILE A 220 5.17 -20.56 16.16
CA ILE A 220 4.78 -21.95 15.93
C ILE A 220 3.80 -22.37 17.04
N GLY A 221 2.76 -23.16 16.66
CA GLY A 221 1.72 -23.58 17.60
C GLY A 221 0.69 -22.50 17.91
N GLU A 222 -0.14 -22.75 18.92
CA GLU A 222 -1.27 -21.90 19.26
C GLU A 222 -0.91 -20.77 20.25
N ASP A 223 0.12 -20.98 21.06
CA ASP A 223 0.48 -20.09 22.16
C ASP A 223 1.85 -19.45 21.99
N LEU A 224 1.88 -18.09 21.94
CA LEU A 224 3.12 -17.34 21.82
C LEU A 224 3.98 -17.43 23.08
N GLU A 225 3.39 -17.52 24.27
CA GLU A 225 4.15 -17.59 25.52
C GLU A 225 4.95 -18.90 25.57
N ILE A 226 4.34 -20.01 25.13
CA ILE A 226 5.02 -21.31 25.02
C ILE A 226 6.16 -21.21 24.02
N SER A 227 5.93 -20.67 22.82
CA SER A 227 6.97 -20.49 21.80
C SER A 227 8.15 -19.66 22.31
N LEU A 228 7.88 -18.54 23.01
CA LEU A 228 8.95 -17.68 23.55
C LEU A 228 9.71 -18.33 24.70
N ARG A 229 9.09 -19.26 25.44
CA ARG A 229 9.75 -20.04 26.48
C ARG A 229 10.67 -21.10 25.88
N GLU A 230 10.22 -21.79 24.86
CA GLU A 230 11.03 -22.80 24.14
C GLU A 230 12.22 -22.17 23.41
N GLU A 231 12.02 -20.99 22.83
CA GLU A 231 13.03 -20.24 22.09
C GLU A 231 13.96 -19.39 22.98
N TYR A 232 13.78 -19.39 24.31
CA TYR A 232 14.46 -18.49 25.23
C TYR A 232 15.99 -18.53 25.13
N GLU A 233 16.59 -19.72 25.12
CA GLU A 233 18.03 -19.90 25.03
C GLU A 233 18.58 -19.44 23.66
N GLU A 234 17.83 -19.64 22.59
CA GLU A 234 18.18 -19.17 21.25
C GLU A 234 18.11 -17.63 21.16
N ASP A 235 17.04 -17.04 21.72
CA ASP A 235 16.88 -15.58 21.81
C ASP A 235 18.02 -14.94 22.61
N LEU A 236 18.41 -15.54 23.75
CA LEU A 236 19.55 -15.08 24.55
C LEU A 236 20.87 -15.13 23.79
N LYS A 237 21.08 -16.19 23.02
CA LYS A 237 22.30 -16.36 22.20
C LYS A 237 22.35 -15.34 21.06
N LYS A 238 21.23 -15.08 20.42
CA LYS A 238 21.12 -14.17 19.27
C LYS A 238 20.97 -12.69 19.67
N GLY A 239 20.46 -12.42 20.88
CA GLY A 239 20.19 -11.07 21.38
C GLY A 239 18.97 -10.42 20.71
N TYR A 240 18.06 -11.20 20.11
CA TYR A 240 16.81 -10.72 19.55
C TYR A 240 15.70 -11.78 19.62
N THR A 241 14.46 -11.28 19.63
CA THR A 241 13.22 -12.07 19.69
C THR A 241 12.90 -12.68 18.35
N LYS A 242 12.75 -14.01 18.30
CA LYS A 242 12.48 -14.77 17.09
C LYS A 242 10.98 -14.82 16.75
N SER A 243 10.12 -14.96 17.75
CA SER A 243 8.67 -15.12 17.57
C SER A 243 7.88 -13.90 18.06
N GLY A 244 6.74 -13.60 17.41
CA GLY A 244 5.83 -12.51 17.76
C GLY A 244 5.19 -11.86 16.54
N ALA A 245 4.31 -10.88 16.75
CA ALA A 245 3.55 -10.20 15.70
C ALA A 245 4.42 -9.52 14.61
N HIS A 246 5.69 -9.24 14.90
CA HIS A 246 6.66 -8.76 13.89
C HIS A 246 7.06 -9.83 12.86
N LYS A 247 6.69 -11.08 13.07
CA LYS A 247 6.87 -12.20 12.14
C LYS A 247 5.58 -12.66 11.48
N PHE A 248 4.45 -12.00 11.81
CA PHE A 248 3.16 -12.27 11.15
C PHE A 248 3.30 -12.31 9.64
N ASP A 249 2.61 -13.25 9.02
CA ASP A 249 2.52 -13.39 7.58
C ASP A 249 1.15 -13.93 7.17
N LEU A 250 0.87 -13.91 5.88
CA LEU A 250 -0.25 -14.59 5.27
C LEU A 250 0.17 -15.19 3.94
N ASP A 251 -0.48 -16.27 3.57
CA ASP A 251 -0.40 -16.84 2.22
C ASP A 251 -1.76 -16.69 1.52
N VAL A 252 -1.71 -16.27 0.26
CA VAL A 252 -2.88 -16.18 -0.61
C VAL A 252 -2.89 -17.42 -1.49
N GLU A 253 -3.90 -18.24 -1.33
CA GLU A 253 -4.04 -19.53 -2.00
C GLU A 253 -5.21 -19.50 -3.00
N VAL A 254 -5.03 -20.15 -4.13
CA VAL A 254 -6.03 -20.35 -5.15
C VAL A 254 -5.96 -21.84 -5.53
N TYR A 255 -7.09 -22.53 -5.55
CA TYR A 255 -7.14 -23.99 -5.75
C TYR A 255 -6.24 -24.79 -4.79
N ASN A 256 -6.16 -24.38 -3.52
CA ASN A 256 -5.31 -24.95 -2.48
C ASN A 256 -3.79 -24.87 -2.76
N GLU A 257 -3.36 -23.99 -3.65
CA GLU A 257 -1.96 -23.74 -3.93
C GLU A 257 -1.63 -22.24 -3.79
N LYS A 258 -0.38 -21.91 -3.46
CA LYS A 258 0.04 -20.52 -3.37
C LYS A 258 -0.15 -19.81 -4.70
N SER A 259 -0.90 -18.73 -4.68
CA SER A 259 -1.25 -17.96 -5.89
C SER A 259 -0.03 -17.51 -6.70
N GLY A 260 1.08 -17.19 -6.02
CA GLY A 260 2.34 -16.83 -6.67
C GLY A 260 2.96 -17.96 -7.52
N ASN A 261 2.63 -19.23 -7.25
CA ASN A 261 3.18 -20.38 -7.97
C ASN A 261 2.35 -20.80 -9.19
N ILE A 262 1.02 -20.67 -9.09
CA ILE A 262 0.10 -21.22 -10.12
C ILE A 262 -0.49 -20.17 -11.05
N MET A 263 -0.53 -18.89 -10.62
CA MET A 263 -1.09 -17.82 -11.43
C MET A 263 -0.03 -17.21 -12.35
N SER A 264 -0.43 -16.90 -13.58
CA SER A 264 0.39 -16.10 -14.49
C SER A 264 0.61 -14.68 -13.93
N ARG A 265 1.63 -13.97 -14.40
CA ARG A 265 1.91 -12.59 -13.98
C ARG A 265 0.72 -11.65 -14.18
N GLY A 266 0.02 -11.79 -15.30
CA GLY A 266 -1.19 -11.01 -15.58
C GLY A 266 -2.32 -11.30 -14.59
N GLU A 267 -2.55 -12.57 -14.27
CA GLU A 267 -3.55 -12.96 -13.27
C GLU A 267 -3.17 -12.45 -11.87
N GLN A 268 -1.89 -12.56 -11.48
CA GLN A 268 -1.41 -11.99 -10.21
C GLN A 268 -1.66 -10.48 -10.14
N LYS A 269 -1.36 -9.77 -11.24
CA LYS A 269 -1.56 -8.32 -11.32
C LYS A 269 -3.04 -7.94 -11.19
N LEU A 270 -3.92 -8.69 -11.87
CA LEU A 270 -5.36 -8.44 -11.76
C LEU A 270 -5.87 -8.78 -10.36
N LEU A 271 -5.43 -9.87 -9.73
CA LEU A 271 -5.80 -10.19 -8.35
C LEU A 271 -5.37 -9.11 -7.36
N ILE A 272 -4.16 -8.58 -7.50
CA ILE A 272 -3.69 -7.44 -6.71
C ILE A 272 -4.56 -6.20 -6.94
N LEU A 273 -4.84 -5.87 -8.20
CA LEU A 273 -5.73 -4.75 -8.52
C LEU A 273 -7.08 -4.90 -7.82
N LEU A 274 -7.72 -6.07 -7.93
CA LEU A 274 -8.99 -6.35 -7.29
C LEU A 274 -8.92 -6.25 -5.77
N THR A 275 -7.85 -6.76 -5.17
CA THR A 275 -7.61 -6.65 -3.72
C THR A 275 -7.51 -5.19 -3.27
N PHE A 276 -6.76 -4.35 -4.01
CA PHE A 276 -6.63 -2.92 -3.69
C PHE A 276 -7.94 -2.15 -3.91
N LEU A 277 -8.69 -2.49 -4.95
CA LEU A 277 -10.02 -1.91 -5.20
C LEU A 277 -10.99 -2.27 -4.08
N SER A 278 -10.99 -3.52 -3.63
CA SER A 278 -11.80 -3.99 -2.50
C SER A 278 -11.44 -3.25 -1.20
N PHE A 279 -10.17 -3.08 -0.91
CA PHE A 279 -9.73 -2.25 0.23
C PHE A 279 -10.20 -0.79 0.11
N GLY A 280 -10.05 -0.19 -1.07
CA GLY A 280 -10.50 1.18 -1.30
C GLY A 280 -12.01 1.33 -1.11
N GLU A 281 -12.80 0.38 -1.59
CA GLU A 281 -14.25 0.36 -1.40
C GLU A 281 -14.63 0.23 0.08
N TYR A 282 -13.95 -0.64 0.82
CA TYR A 282 -14.13 -0.75 2.27
C TYR A 282 -13.86 0.58 2.98
N LEU A 283 -12.76 1.27 2.65
CA LEU A 283 -12.42 2.58 3.23
C LEU A 283 -13.44 3.66 2.89
N LEU A 284 -13.93 3.68 1.65
CA LEU A 284 -14.96 4.62 1.21
C LEU A 284 -16.29 4.44 1.95
N ASN A 285 -16.68 3.19 2.19
CA ASN A 285 -17.98 2.85 2.77
C ASN A 285 -17.98 2.92 4.30
N ASN A 286 -16.87 2.58 4.95
CA ASN A 286 -16.84 2.39 6.40
C ASN A 286 -16.06 3.49 7.15
N VAL A 287 -15.17 4.22 6.47
CA VAL A 287 -14.28 5.19 7.13
C VAL A 287 -14.45 6.61 6.57
N SER A 288 -15.38 6.80 5.64
CA SER A 288 -15.66 8.09 4.96
C SER A 288 -14.40 8.74 4.35
N LYS A 289 -13.41 7.94 3.99
CA LYS A 289 -12.19 8.41 3.34
C LYS A 289 -12.38 8.48 1.83
N LYS A 290 -11.80 9.50 1.21
CA LYS A 290 -11.74 9.62 -0.25
C LYS A 290 -10.48 8.91 -0.76
N ILE A 291 -10.60 8.24 -1.91
CA ILE A 291 -9.53 7.41 -2.47
C ILE A 291 -9.09 7.95 -3.82
N ILE A 292 -7.80 7.96 -4.05
CA ILE A 292 -7.20 8.11 -5.37
C ILE A 292 -6.33 6.89 -5.66
N TYR A 293 -6.68 6.14 -6.69
CA TYR A 293 -5.89 5.01 -7.17
C TYR A 293 -4.80 5.55 -8.11
N LEU A 294 -3.56 5.24 -7.81
CA LEU A 294 -2.39 5.53 -8.62
C LEU A 294 -1.88 4.22 -9.19
N ILE A 295 -2.10 3.99 -10.50
CA ILE A 295 -1.84 2.69 -11.13
C ILE A 295 -0.73 2.88 -12.16
N ASP A 296 0.45 2.35 -11.83
CA ASP A 296 1.62 2.48 -12.70
C ASP A 296 1.69 1.31 -13.69
N ASP A 297 1.76 1.65 -14.96
CA ASP A 297 1.92 0.73 -16.09
C ASP A 297 0.89 -0.42 -16.07
N LEU A 298 -0.41 -0.08 -16.04
CA LEU A 298 -1.49 -1.07 -15.93
C LEU A 298 -1.43 -2.16 -17.01
N PRO A 299 -1.20 -1.85 -18.32
CA PRO A 299 -1.24 -2.86 -19.37
C PRO A 299 -0.06 -3.83 -19.35
N SER A 300 1.03 -3.48 -18.66
CA SER A 300 2.19 -4.37 -18.56
C SER A 300 1.79 -5.72 -17.98
N GLU A 301 2.20 -6.78 -18.61
CA GLU A 301 1.95 -8.18 -18.21
C GLU A 301 0.48 -8.66 -18.30
N LEU A 302 -0.47 -7.78 -18.64
CA LEU A 302 -1.87 -8.16 -18.88
C LEU A 302 -2.08 -8.53 -20.34
N ASP A 303 -2.74 -9.67 -20.58
CA ASP A 303 -3.35 -9.95 -21.87
C ASP A 303 -4.60 -9.09 -22.10
N GLN A 304 -5.14 -9.09 -23.31
CA GLN A 304 -6.27 -8.22 -23.65
C GLN A 304 -7.51 -8.50 -22.79
N ASN A 305 -7.80 -9.77 -22.49
CA ASN A 305 -8.96 -10.14 -21.68
C ASN A 305 -8.83 -9.63 -20.24
N ASN A 306 -7.66 -9.82 -19.61
CA ASN A 306 -7.38 -9.32 -18.27
C ASN A 306 -7.35 -7.79 -18.24
N LEU A 307 -6.89 -7.14 -19.30
CA LEU A 307 -6.91 -5.68 -19.42
C LEU A 307 -8.34 -5.13 -19.50
N ASP A 308 -9.18 -5.73 -20.32
CA ASP A 308 -10.60 -5.35 -20.45
C ASP A 308 -11.33 -5.56 -19.12
N LEU A 309 -11.08 -6.65 -18.42
CA LEU A 309 -11.59 -6.89 -17.08
C LEU A 309 -11.10 -5.84 -16.09
N ALA A 310 -9.81 -5.50 -16.10
CA ALA A 310 -9.25 -4.47 -15.23
C ALA A 310 -9.96 -3.11 -15.42
N PHE A 311 -10.18 -2.68 -16.67
CA PHE A 311 -10.90 -1.44 -16.95
C PHE A 311 -12.39 -1.50 -16.56
N ASN A 312 -13.04 -2.63 -16.76
CA ASN A 312 -14.42 -2.84 -16.31
C ASN A 312 -14.54 -2.68 -14.78
N PHE A 313 -13.60 -3.25 -14.02
CA PHE A 313 -13.55 -3.06 -12.58
C PHE A 313 -13.28 -1.61 -12.21
N LEU A 314 -12.24 -1.00 -12.78
CA LEU A 314 -11.89 0.38 -12.50
C LEU A 314 -13.08 1.34 -12.76
N ARG A 315 -13.90 1.07 -13.77
CA ARG A 315 -15.11 1.85 -14.05
C ARG A 315 -16.17 1.72 -12.96
N ASN A 316 -16.36 0.53 -12.41
CA ASN A 316 -17.40 0.21 -11.45
C ASN A 316 -17.04 0.60 -10.00
N PHE A 317 -15.77 0.82 -9.69
CA PHE A 317 -15.34 1.21 -8.36
C PHE A 317 -15.28 2.74 -8.21
N LYS A 318 -15.75 3.21 -7.05
CA LYS A 318 -15.69 4.63 -6.70
C LYS A 318 -14.24 5.05 -6.37
N GLY A 319 -13.96 6.32 -6.54
CA GLY A 319 -12.64 6.91 -6.29
C GLY A 319 -12.01 7.48 -7.56
N GLN A 320 -11.11 8.43 -7.39
CA GLN A 320 -10.35 9.02 -8.50
C GLN A 320 -9.28 8.03 -8.96
N LYS A 321 -8.97 7.99 -10.26
CA LYS A 321 -8.02 7.06 -10.83
C LYS A 321 -7.04 7.80 -11.73
N VAL A 322 -5.75 7.58 -11.50
CA VAL A 322 -4.68 8.05 -12.39
C VAL A 322 -3.87 6.83 -12.81
N ILE A 323 -3.97 6.49 -14.08
CA ILE A 323 -3.43 5.26 -14.67
C ILE A 323 -2.31 5.65 -15.64
N THR A 324 -1.24 4.90 -15.69
CA THR A 324 -0.20 5.09 -16.69
C THR A 324 -0.11 3.90 -17.65
N SER A 325 0.30 4.18 -18.89
CA SER A 325 0.51 3.21 -19.96
C SER A 325 1.64 3.65 -20.88
N ILE A 326 2.29 2.73 -21.57
CA ILE A 326 3.26 3.06 -22.64
C ILE A 326 2.53 3.54 -23.87
N LYS A 327 1.42 2.93 -24.22
CA LYS A 327 0.64 3.24 -25.42
C LYS A 327 -0.72 3.82 -25.05
N LYS A 328 -1.26 4.61 -25.96
CA LYS A 328 -2.69 4.95 -25.93
C LYS A 328 -3.51 3.68 -25.99
N LEU A 329 -4.44 3.53 -25.08
CA LEU A 329 -5.34 2.39 -25.02
C LEU A 329 -6.71 2.80 -25.58
N GLU A 330 -7.27 1.95 -26.40
CA GLU A 330 -8.63 2.11 -26.91
C GLU A 330 -9.66 1.51 -25.92
N ASN A 331 -10.88 1.98 -25.96
CA ASN A 331 -12.00 1.49 -25.13
C ASN A 331 -11.79 1.52 -23.61
N THR A 332 -10.95 2.42 -23.10
CA THR A 332 -10.66 2.52 -21.66
C THR A 332 -11.76 3.19 -20.85
N HIS A 333 -12.67 3.95 -21.54
CA HIS A 333 -13.72 4.73 -20.89
C HIS A 333 -13.24 5.62 -19.73
N VAL A 334 -12.03 6.16 -19.84
CA VAL A 334 -11.52 7.18 -18.92
C VAL A 334 -12.00 8.57 -19.33
N ASP A 335 -12.14 9.48 -18.35
CA ASP A 335 -12.62 10.84 -18.61
C ASP A 335 -11.57 11.69 -19.35
N GLN A 336 -10.29 11.38 -19.16
CA GLN A 336 -9.18 12.17 -19.70
C GLN A 336 -8.06 11.29 -20.24
N LEU A 337 -7.55 11.64 -21.42
CA LEU A 337 -6.35 11.08 -22.03
C LEU A 337 -5.26 12.14 -22.04
N ILE A 338 -4.06 11.79 -21.56
CA ILE A 338 -2.92 12.69 -21.45
C ILE A 338 -1.73 12.06 -22.19
N ASP A 339 -1.24 12.73 -23.21
CA ASP A 339 -0.05 12.36 -23.98
C ASP A 339 1.18 13.09 -23.43
N LEU A 340 2.29 12.36 -23.21
CA LEU A 340 3.53 12.89 -22.63
C LEU A 340 4.72 12.78 -23.59
#